data_bfb6c63a2ce65846516578ae1d3b433e
#
_entry.id   bfb6c63a2ce65846516578ae1d3b433e
#
_cell.length_a   1.000
_cell.length_b   1.000
_cell.length_c   1.000
_cell.angle_alpha   90.00
_cell.angle_beta   90.00
_cell.angle_gamma   90.00
#
_symmetry.space_group_name_H-M   'P 1'
#
loop_
_entity.id
_entity.type
_entity.pdbx_description
1 polymer ?
#
loop_
_entity_poly.entity_id
_entity_poly.type
_entity_poly.pdbx_seq_one_letter_code
_entity_poly.pdbx_strand_id
1 'polypeptide(L)'
;MKLENAFTMDTSSIKYGPGVTREIGYDMEEQGCRRVVVVTDRNLGRSDPVALTLEALKGRSIDAVLFDQASVEPTDVSFKEAIAFAVKGKFDGYVAVGGGSSMDTCKAANLYATHPADFMTYVNPPVGKGTPVPGPLKPMMAIPTTAGTGSETTGVTIFDYLEMGAKTGIAHRALRPIRGIIDPDNTRTLPKMVAACTGLDQLTHALEALTALPYHQRPAPDRPQLRPAYQGANPISHVWASQA
;
A
#
# COMPACT_ATOMS: atom_id res chain seq x y z
N MET A 1 -2.18 -20.59 29.54
CA MET A 1 -1.62 -19.78 28.42
C MET A 1 -1.57 -18.33 28.91
N LYS A 2 -0.42 -17.65 28.78
CA LYS A 2 -0.31 -16.24 29.18
C LYS A 2 -1.00 -15.39 28.11
N LEU A 3 -1.90 -14.51 28.53
CA LEU A 3 -2.57 -13.57 27.63
C LEU A 3 -1.73 -12.32 27.41
N GLU A 4 -1.96 -11.66 26.28
CA GLU A 4 -1.28 -10.41 25.91
C GLU A 4 -1.72 -9.26 26.82
N ASN A 5 -0.77 -8.42 27.19
CA ASN A 5 -1.01 -7.26 28.05
C ASN A 5 -0.63 -5.91 27.40
N ALA A 6 -0.22 -5.95 26.15
CA ALA A 6 0.17 -4.75 25.40
C ALA A 6 -0.20 -4.90 23.92
N PHE A 7 -0.34 -3.78 23.23
CA PHE A 7 -0.51 -3.72 21.79
C PHE A 7 0.44 -2.70 21.17
N THR A 8 0.73 -2.86 19.91
CA THR A 8 1.51 -1.90 19.13
C THR A 8 0.62 -1.31 18.05
N MET A 9 0.61 0.01 17.94
CA MET A 9 0.07 0.70 16.78
C MET A 9 1.22 1.24 15.94
N ASP A 10 1.13 0.99 14.66
CA ASP A 10 2.14 1.41 13.71
C ASP A 10 1.44 1.86 12.43
N THR A 11 1.38 3.17 12.22
CA THR A 11 0.67 3.80 11.09
C THR A 11 1.65 4.45 10.13
N SER A 12 1.25 4.60 8.88
CA SER A 12 1.94 5.50 7.94
C SER A 12 1.76 6.95 8.40
N SER A 13 2.71 7.80 8.07
CA SER A 13 2.48 9.25 8.12
C SER A 13 1.38 9.61 7.13
N ILE A 14 0.42 10.42 7.55
CA ILE A 14 -0.69 10.87 6.70
C ILE A 14 -0.57 12.38 6.48
N LYS A 15 -0.60 12.80 5.23
CA LYS A 15 -0.80 14.17 4.80
C LYS A 15 -2.20 14.29 4.21
N TYR A 16 -3.05 15.13 4.78
CA TYR A 16 -4.45 15.26 4.37
C TYR A 16 -4.79 16.71 4.02
N GLY A 17 -5.46 16.91 2.92
CA GLY A 17 -6.06 18.20 2.54
C GLY A 17 -6.29 18.34 1.03
N PRO A 18 -7.22 19.22 0.61
CA PRO A 18 -7.45 19.50 -0.81
C PRO A 18 -6.18 20.04 -1.48
N GLY A 19 -5.80 19.48 -2.62
CA GLY A 19 -4.66 19.92 -3.41
C GLY A 19 -3.30 19.44 -2.93
N VAL A 20 -3.19 18.64 -1.84
CA VAL A 20 -1.90 18.16 -1.29
C VAL A 20 -1.14 17.24 -2.24
N THR A 21 -1.78 16.70 -3.28
CA THR A 21 -1.10 15.96 -4.36
C THR A 21 0.02 16.77 -5.00
N ARG A 22 -0.11 18.09 -5.06
CA ARG A 22 0.89 19.00 -5.64
C ARG A 22 2.19 19.08 -4.82
N GLU A 23 2.17 18.61 -3.59
CA GLU A 23 3.32 18.65 -2.69
C GLU A 23 4.23 17.43 -2.80
N ILE A 24 3.81 16.39 -3.55
CA ILE A 24 4.58 15.12 -3.67
C ILE A 24 6.03 15.32 -4.11
N GLY A 25 6.28 16.34 -4.94
CA GLY A 25 7.63 16.66 -5.39
C GLY A 25 8.56 17.05 -4.23
N TYR A 26 8.06 17.86 -3.28
CA TYR A 26 8.81 18.24 -2.08
C TYR A 26 9.04 17.02 -1.16
N ASP A 27 7.99 16.20 -0.99
CA ASP A 27 8.06 15.01 -0.15
C ASP A 27 9.09 14.00 -0.67
N MET A 28 9.17 13.78 -1.99
CA MET A 28 10.14 12.88 -2.59
C MET A 28 11.55 13.48 -2.61
N GLU A 29 11.69 14.80 -2.77
CA GLU A 29 12.96 15.50 -2.65
C GLU A 29 13.53 15.39 -1.23
N GLU A 30 12.70 15.53 -0.20
CA GLU A 30 13.07 15.34 1.21
C GLU A 30 13.64 13.94 1.46
N GLN A 31 13.15 12.92 0.74
CA GLN A 31 13.69 11.56 0.80
C GLN A 31 14.96 11.36 -0.04
N GLY A 32 15.46 12.41 -0.68
CA GLY A 32 16.65 12.36 -1.54
C GLY A 32 16.45 11.68 -2.89
N CYS A 33 15.20 11.45 -3.30
CA CYS A 33 14.90 10.76 -4.55
C CYS A 33 15.20 11.63 -5.76
N ARG A 34 15.79 11.02 -6.81
CA ARG A 34 16.16 11.65 -8.07
C ARG A 34 15.45 11.04 -9.27
N ARG A 35 15.10 9.76 -9.18
CA ARG A 35 14.46 9.01 -10.24
C ARG A 35 13.33 8.15 -9.67
N VAL A 36 12.09 8.55 -9.93
CA VAL A 36 10.90 8.00 -9.33
C VAL A 36 10.03 7.31 -10.37
N VAL A 37 9.50 6.13 -10.05
CA VAL A 37 8.41 5.54 -10.82
C VAL A 37 7.07 5.97 -10.23
N VAL A 38 6.16 6.43 -11.09
CA VAL A 38 4.74 6.68 -10.76
C VAL A 38 3.94 5.50 -11.29
N VAL A 39 3.32 4.73 -10.39
CA VAL A 39 2.56 3.52 -10.72
C VAL A 39 1.07 3.82 -10.66
N THR A 40 0.36 3.48 -11.73
CA THR A 40 -1.10 3.63 -11.84
C THR A 40 -1.68 2.57 -12.79
N ASP A 41 -2.99 2.54 -12.95
CA ASP A 41 -3.67 1.72 -13.96
C ASP A 41 -3.97 2.51 -15.25
N ARG A 42 -4.36 1.80 -16.30
CA ARG A 42 -4.65 2.40 -17.61
C ARG A 42 -5.77 3.42 -17.61
N ASN A 43 -6.75 3.28 -16.72
CA ASN A 43 -7.89 4.19 -16.65
C ASN A 43 -7.46 5.54 -16.08
N LEU A 44 -6.50 5.52 -15.14
CA LEU A 44 -6.01 6.70 -14.46
C LEU A 44 -4.77 7.33 -15.12
N GLY A 45 -4.12 6.64 -16.05
CA GLY A 45 -2.85 7.10 -16.66
C GLY A 45 -2.89 8.51 -17.28
N ARG A 46 -4.08 9.01 -17.63
CA ARG A 46 -4.32 10.38 -18.15
C ARG A 46 -5.18 11.23 -17.23
N SER A 47 -5.38 10.82 -16.00
CA SER A 47 -6.19 11.55 -15.01
C SER A 47 -5.43 12.73 -14.39
N ASP A 48 -6.19 13.69 -13.85
CA ASP A 48 -5.61 14.85 -13.18
C ASP A 48 -4.68 14.46 -12.02
N PRO A 49 -5.01 13.52 -11.11
CA PRO A 49 -4.09 13.13 -10.04
C PRO A 49 -2.73 12.67 -10.54
N VAL A 50 -2.69 11.91 -11.64
CA VAL A 50 -1.42 11.44 -12.25
C VAL A 50 -0.67 12.60 -12.90
N ALA A 51 -1.36 13.45 -13.67
CA ALA A 51 -0.75 14.60 -14.31
C ALA A 51 -0.15 15.56 -13.28
N LEU A 52 -0.88 15.89 -12.21
CA LEU A 52 -0.42 16.73 -11.09
C LEU A 52 0.80 16.12 -10.38
N THR A 53 0.79 14.79 -10.16
CA THR A 53 1.93 14.08 -9.56
C THR A 53 3.18 14.22 -10.42
N LEU A 54 3.07 13.95 -11.73
CA LEU A 54 4.20 14.07 -12.67
C LEU A 54 4.72 15.52 -12.76
N GLU A 55 3.83 16.50 -12.81
CA GLU A 55 4.17 17.93 -12.82
C GLU A 55 4.91 18.33 -11.53
N ALA A 56 4.40 17.93 -10.36
CA ALA A 56 5.00 18.23 -9.07
C ALA A 56 6.41 17.63 -8.93
N LEU A 57 6.61 16.39 -9.37
CA LEU A 57 7.93 15.74 -9.38
C LEU A 57 8.89 16.47 -10.33
N LYS A 58 8.43 16.78 -11.55
CA LYS A 58 9.24 17.54 -12.53
C LYS A 58 9.62 18.92 -12.02
N GLY A 59 8.72 19.60 -11.31
CA GLY A 59 8.96 20.90 -10.68
C GLY A 59 10.09 20.89 -9.66
N ARG A 60 10.44 19.72 -9.12
CA ARG A 60 11.59 19.49 -8.22
C ARG A 60 12.78 18.84 -8.91
N SER A 61 12.81 18.84 -10.23
CA SER A 61 13.89 18.22 -11.05
C SER A 61 14.06 16.72 -10.77
N ILE A 62 12.98 16.03 -10.40
CA ILE A 62 12.94 14.58 -10.22
C ILE A 62 12.54 13.95 -11.55
N ASP A 63 13.35 13.00 -12.05
CA ASP A 63 13.04 12.21 -13.24
C ASP A 63 11.91 11.23 -12.91
N ALA A 64 10.69 11.56 -13.36
CA ALA A 64 9.49 10.78 -13.10
C ALA A 64 9.12 9.94 -14.32
N VAL A 65 9.05 8.62 -14.13
CA VAL A 65 8.68 7.67 -15.19
C VAL A 65 7.33 7.03 -14.85
N LEU A 66 6.38 7.11 -15.78
CA LEU A 66 5.05 6.54 -15.59
C LEU A 66 5.04 5.04 -15.94
N PHE A 67 4.46 4.23 -15.05
CA PHE A 67 4.01 2.87 -15.31
C PHE A 67 2.49 2.83 -15.14
N ASP A 68 1.74 2.80 -16.23
CA ASP A 68 0.28 2.85 -16.27
C ASP A 68 -0.37 1.49 -16.60
N GLN A 69 0.35 0.40 -16.34
CA GLN A 69 -0.09 -0.96 -16.69
C GLN A 69 -0.52 -1.80 -15.48
N ALA A 70 -0.72 -1.18 -14.30
CA ALA A 70 -1.25 -1.92 -13.16
C ALA A 70 -2.65 -2.48 -13.49
N SER A 71 -2.87 -3.76 -13.19
CA SER A 71 -4.17 -4.40 -13.37
C SER A 71 -5.12 -4.03 -12.25
N VAL A 72 -6.41 -3.82 -12.55
CA VAL A 72 -7.44 -3.53 -11.53
C VAL A 72 -7.57 -4.68 -10.54
N GLU A 73 -7.51 -5.93 -11.03
CA GLU A 73 -7.31 -7.12 -10.18
C GLU A 73 -5.89 -7.63 -10.46
N PRO A 74 -4.92 -7.32 -9.59
CA PRO A 74 -3.54 -7.72 -9.83
C PRO A 74 -3.39 -9.24 -9.82
N THR A 75 -2.58 -9.73 -10.75
CA THR A 75 -2.19 -11.14 -10.81
C THR A 75 -0.70 -11.31 -10.59
N ASP A 76 -0.25 -12.53 -10.37
CA ASP A 76 1.19 -12.82 -10.31
C ASP A 76 1.91 -12.44 -11.62
N VAL A 77 1.21 -12.52 -12.77
CA VAL A 77 1.76 -12.10 -14.06
C VAL A 77 1.92 -10.59 -14.11
N SER A 78 0.87 -9.83 -13.79
CA SER A 78 0.94 -8.35 -13.80
C SER A 78 1.94 -7.80 -12.79
N PHE A 79 2.10 -8.44 -11.64
CA PHE A 79 3.15 -8.08 -10.68
C PHE A 79 4.55 -8.33 -11.25
N LYS A 80 4.78 -9.47 -11.90
CA LYS A 80 6.08 -9.78 -12.54
C LYS A 80 6.44 -8.77 -13.64
N GLU A 81 5.45 -8.28 -14.40
CA GLU A 81 5.66 -7.22 -15.40
C GLU A 81 6.10 -5.90 -14.73
N ALA A 82 5.41 -5.47 -13.67
CA ALA A 82 5.76 -4.27 -12.92
C ALA A 82 7.14 -4.39 -12.25
N ILE A 83 7.47 -5.56 -11.71
CA ILE A 83 8.78 -5.87 -11.12
C ILE A 83 9.87 -5.74 -12.20
N ALA A 84 9.69 -6.35 -13.36
CA ALA A 84 10.65 -6.28 -14.46
C ALA A 84 10.88 -4.83 -14.92
N PHE A 85 9.81 -4.03 -15.00
CA PHE A 85 9.89 -2.61 -15.30
C PHE A 85 10.69 -1.85 -14.24
N ALA A 86 10.43 -2.10 -12.97
CA ALA A 86 11.10 -1.43 -11.85
C ALA A 86 12.60 -1.79 -11.79
N VAL A 87 12.95 -3.06 -11.97
CA VAL A 87 14.35 -3.53 -12.02
C VAL A 87 15.11 -2.86 -13.15
N LYS A 88 14.53 -2.80 -14.35
CA LYS A 88 15.12 -2.13 -15.52
C LYS A 88 15.27 -0.63 -15.31
N GLY A 89 14.28 0.01 -14.66
CA GLY A 89 14.21 1.45 -14.46
C GLY A 89 15.20 1.98 -13.42
N LYS A 90 15.67 1.13 -12.48
CA LYS A 90 16.64 1.49 -11.41
C LYS A 90 16.18 2.72 -10.60
N PHE A 91 14.91 2.74 -10.20
CA PHE A 91 14.32 3.84 -9.45
C PHE A 91 14.86 3.87 -8.01
N ASP A 92 14.98 5.08 -7.47
CA ASP A 92 15.35 5.34 -6.06
C ASP A 92 14.14 5.72 -5.21
N GLY A 93 12.97 5.96 -5.85
CA GLY A 93 11.71 6.27 -5.18
C GLY A 93 10.50 5.74 -5.95
N TYR A 94 9.38 5.56 -5.25
CA TYR A 94 8.15 4.98 -5.74
C TYR A 94 6.95 5.83 -5.33
N VAL A 95 6.05 6.11 -6.26
CA VAL A 95 4.78 6.79 -5.99
C VAL A 95 3.66 5.98 -6.61
N ALA A 96 2.69 5.58 -5.82
CA ALA A 96 1.46 4.96 -6.34
C ALA A 96 0.35 6.01 -6.40
N VAL A 97 -0.32 6.13 -7.54
CA VAL A 97 -1.50 6.99 -7.72
C VAL A 97 -2.65 6.11 -8.17
N GLY A 98 -3.66 5.93 -7.32
CA GLY A 98 -4.78 5.06 -7.70
C GLY A 98 -5.49 4.41 -6.51
N GLY A 99 -6.19 3.33 -6.78
CA GLY A 99 -6.80 2.45 -5.78
C GLY A 99 -5.82 1.44 -5.20
N GLY A 100 -6.33 0.51 -4.40
CA GLY A 100 -5.54 -0.57 -3.77
C GLY A 100 -4.68 -1.35 -4.76
N SER A 101 -5.23 -1.69 -5.94
CA SER A 101 -4.52 -2.44 -6.97
C SER A 101 -3.25 -1.77 -7.49
N SER A 102 -3.30 -0.45 -7.73
CA SER A 102 -2.12 0.34 -8.13
C SER A 102 -1.09 0.41 -7.02
N MET A 103 -1.54 0.58 -5.77
CA MET A 103 -0.66 0.62 -4.61
C MET A 103 0.00 -0.73 -4.36
N ASP A 104 -0.74 -1.82 -4.46
CA ASP A 104 -0.25 -3.18 -4.29
C ASP A 104 0.77 -3.56 -5.37
N THR A 105 0.50 -3.19 -6.63
CA THR A 105 1.46 -3.34 -7.72
C THR A 105 2.76 -2.57 -7.45
N CYS A 106 2.65 -1.34 -6.94
CA CYS A 106 3.80 -0.50 -6.59
C CYS A 106 4.63 -1.09 -5.45
N LYS A 107 3.97 -1.61 -4.39
CA LYS A 107 4.63 -2.31 -3.27
C LYS A 107 5.40 -3.53 -3.74
N ALA A 108 4.77 -4.38 -4.56
CA ALA A 108 5.41 -5.56 -5.13
C ALA A 108 6.62 -5.18 -6.00
N ALA A 109 6.47 -4.19 -6.89
CA ALA A 109 7.54 -3.69 -7.73
C ALA A 109 8.73 -3.17 -6.91
N ASN A 110 8.48 -2.39 -5.85
CA ASN A 110 9.51 -1.90 -4.94
C ASN A 110 10.21 -3.05 -4.20
N LEU A 111 9.45 -3.99 -3.65
CA LEU A 111 10.00 -5.12 -2.90
C LEU A 111 11.01 -5.90 -3.74
N TYR A 112 10.58 -6.40 -4.90
CA TYR A 112 11.43 -7.28 -5.72
C TYR A 112 12.53 -6.54 -6.48
N ALA A 113 12.38 -5.24 -6.76
CA ALA A 113 13.45 -4.43 -7.31
C ALA A 113 14.53 -4.07 -6.26
N THR A 114 14.14 -4.00 -4.98
CA THR A 114 15.07 -3.71 -3.87
C THR A 114 15.72 -4.98 -3.33
N HIS A 115 14.96 -6.05 -3.17
CA HIS A 115 15.41 -7.36 -2.66
C HIS A 115 15.05 -8.46 -3.67
N PRO A 116 15.81 -8.63 -4.75
CA PRO A 116 15.55 -9.64 -5.77
C PRO A 116 15.51 -11.05 -5.20
N ALA A 117 14.47 -11.81 -5.54
CA ALA A 117 14.30 -13.21 -5.15
C ALA A 117 13.30 -13.89 -6.11
N ASP A 118 13.17 -15.22 -6.00
CA ASP A 118 12.08 -15.94 -6.65
C ASP A 118 10.74 -15.40 -6.18
N PHE A 119 9.76 -15.31 -7.07
CA PHE A 119 8.48 -14.66 -6.78
C PHE A 119 7.78 -15.24 -5.53
N MET A 120 7.82 -16.58 -5.35
CA MET A 120 7.20 -17.23 -4.19
C MET A 120 7.98 -17.07 -2.87
N THR A 121 9.14 -16.42 -2.88
CA THR A 121 9.97 -16.27 -1.66
C THR A 121 9.27 -15.48 -0.58
N TYR A 122 8.66 -14.34 -0.91
CA TYR A 122 8.00 -13.45 0.05
C TYR A 122 6.50 -13.68 0.17
N VAL A 123 5.89 -14.44 -0.76
CA VAL A 123 4.45 -14.73 -0.75
C VAL A 123 4.09 -15.52 0.50
N ASN A 124 2.94 -15.18 1.10
CA ASN A 124 2.47 -15.78 2.34
C ASN A 124 2.21 -17.30 2.22
N PRO A 125 2.49 -18.08 3.26
CA PRO A 125 2.04 -19.46 3.35
C PRO A 125 0.49 -19.56 3.35
N PRO A 126 -0.08 -20.67 2.87
CA PRO A 126 0.58 -21.88 2.39
C PRO A 126 1.00 -21.81 0.92
N VAL A 127 0.70 -20.74 0.18
CA VAL A 127 0.99 -20.59 -1.26
C VAL A 127 2.48 -20.38 -1.49
N GLY A 128 3.10 -19.48 -0.76
CA GLY A 128 4.51 -19.15 -0.86
C GLY A 128 5.33 -19.55 0.37
N LYS A 129 6.58 -19.10 0.40
CA LYS A 129 7.54 -19.46 1.46
C LYS A 129 7.43 -18.57 2.71
N GLY A 130 6.82 -17.38 2.60
CA GLY A 130 6.70 -16.42 3.70
C GLY A 130 8.04 -15.96 4.27
N THR A 131 9.09 -15.94 3.46
CA THR A 131 10.40 -15.48 3.91
C THR A 131 10.34 -14.00 4.30
N PRO A 132 10.84 -13.60 5.47
CA PRO A 132 10.87 -12.21 5.86
C PRO A 132 11.65 -11.33 4.87
N VAL A 133 11.18 -10.10 4.66
CA VAL A 133 11.89 -9.11 3.84
C VAL A 133 13.22 -8.76 4.51
N PRO A 134 14.37 -8.82 3.81
CA PRO A 134 15.69 -8.71 4.42
C PRO A 134 16.02 -7.34 5.03
N GLY A 135 15.34 -6.28 4.60
CA GLY A 135 15.65 -4.92 5.05
C GLY A 135 14.66 -3.86 4.56
N PRO A 136 14.99 -2.58 4.71
CA PRO A 136 14.14 -1.50 4.24
C PRO A 136 14.00 -1.50 2.71
N LEU A 137 12.87 -1.02 2.24
CA LEU A 137 12.62 -0.77 0.82
C LEU A 137 13.01 0.67 0.44
N LYS A 138 12.96 0.98 -0.84
CA LYS A 138 13.08 2.36 -1.33
C LYS A 138 11.90 3.19 -0.82
N PRO A 139 12.06 4.51 -0.63
CA PRO A 139 10.95 5.37 -0.25
C PRO A 139 9.76 5.19 -1.17
N MET A 140 8.58 4.95 -0.58
CA MET A 140 7.33 4.83 -1.31
C MET A 140 6.27 5.71 -0.67
N MET A 141 5.57 6.50 -1.50
CA MET A 141 4.41 7.28 -1.10
C MET A 141 3.18 6.84 -1.90
N ALA A 142 2.01 6.94 -1.29
CA ALA A 142 0.77 6.51 -1.89
C ALA A 142 -0.25 7.64 -1.92
N ILE A 143 -0.84 7.88 -3.08
CA ILE A 143 -1.85 8.90 -3.37
C ILE A 143 -3.14 8.17 -3.76
N PRO A 144 -4.07 7.91 -2.82
CA PRO A 144 -5.31 7.23 -3.11
C PRO A 144 -6.24 8.08 -3.97
N THR A 145 -6.93 7.42 -4.90
CA THR A 145 -8.04 7.97 -5.68
C THR A 145 -9.37 7.30 -5.33
N THR A 146 -9.36 6.39 -4.37
CA THR A 146 -10.52 5.69 -3.81
C THR A 146 -10.51 5.81 -2.30
N ALA A 147 -11.67 5.70 -1.67
CA ALA A 147 -11.82 5.70 -0.22
C ALA A 147 -12.39 4.34 0.21
N GLY A 148 -11.54 3.36 0.49
CA GLY A 148 -11.94 1.99 0.82
C GLY A 148 -10.80 1.19 1.44
N THR A 149 -9.91 0.68 0.61
CA THR A 149 -8.91 -0.33 0.97
C THR A 149 -7.90 0.07 2.05
N GLY A 150 -7.62 1.36 2.23
CA GLY A 150 -6.58 1.82 3.16
C GLY A 150 -5.16 1.34 2.81
N SER A 151 -4.93 0.90 1.54
CA SER A 151 -3.63 0.36 1.13
C SER A 151 -2.48 1.34 1.31
N GLU A 152 -2.74 2.65 1.34
CA GLU A 152 -1.76 3.69 1.64
C GLU A 152 -1.19 3.61 3.06
N THR A 153 -1.83 2.86 3.95
CA THR A 153 -1.39 2.68 5.36
C THR A 153 -0.99 1.26 5.71
N THR A 154 -1.11 0.30 4.79
CA THR A 154 -0.89 -1.12 5.07
C THR A 154 0.42 -1.65 4.51
N GLY A 155 1.01 -2.61 5.20
CA GLY A 155 2.16 -3.38 4.76
C GLY A 155 1.77 -4.68 4.03
N VAL A 156 0.68 -4.63 3.25
CA VAL A 156 0.14 -5.80 2.55
C VAL A 156 0.03 -5.49 1.06
N THR A 157 0.24 -6.49 0.23
CA THR A 157 -0.05 -6.46 -1.21
C THR A 157 -0.75 -7.75 -1.61
N ILE A 158 -1.86 -7.65 -2.35
CA ILE A 158 -2.73 -8.77 -2.69
C ILE A 158 -2.75 -8.98 -4.21
N PHE A 159 -2.78 -10.23 -4.62
CA PHE A 159 -2.88 -10.63 -6.02
C PHE A 159 -3.55 -11.98 -6.19
N ASP A 160 -4.06 -12.24 -7.39
CA ASP A 160 -4.56 -13.54 -7.79
C ASP A 160 -3.41 -14.39 -8.34
N TYR A 161 -3.16 -15.54 -7.71
CA TYR A 161 -2.21 -16.51 -8.23
C TYR A 161 -2.92 -17.43 -9.23
N LEU A 162 -2.68 -17.18 -10.52
CA LEU A 162 -3.47 -17.76 -11.61
C LEU A 162 -3.36 -19.27 -11.69
N GLU A 163 -2.19 -19.83 -11.42
CA GLU A 163 -1.96 -21.28 -11.49
C GLU A 163 -2.85 -22.07 -10.51
N MET A 164 -3.08 -21.50 -9.31
CA MET A 164 -3.91 -22.13 -8.28
C MET A 164 -5.36 -21.60 -8.25
N GLY A 165 -5.68 -20.56 -9.00
CA GLY A 165 -6.98 -19.88 -8.91
C GLY A 165 -7.26 -19.35 -7.51
N ALA A 166 -6.23 -18.90 -6.80
CA ALA A 166 -6.30 -18.49 -5.38
C ALA A 166 -5.85 -17.04 -5.21
N LYS A 167 -6.60 -16.28 -4.40
CA LYS A 167 -6.18 -14.94 -3.95
C LYS A 167 -5.21 -15.08 -2.77
N THR A 168 -4.05 -14.48 -2.89
CA THR A 168 -3.00 -14.51 -1.87
C THR A 168 -2.28 -13.17 -1.81
N GLY A 169 -1.23 -13.05 -1.02
CA GLY A 169 -0.49 -11.81 -0.91
C GLY A 169 0.84 -11.94 -0.22
N ILE A 170 1.47 -10.80 -0.01
CA ILE A 170 2.68 -10.63 0.78
C ILE A 170 2.35 -9.68 1.91
N ALA A 171 2.58 -10.08 3.14
CA ALA A 171 2.38 -9.25 4.31
C ALA A 171 3.70 -9.03 5.04
N HIS A 172 4.22 -7.82 4.98
CA HIS A 172 5.41 -7.44 5.72
C HIS A 172 5.44 -5.93 5.96
N ARG A 173 5.83 -5.51 7.17
CA ARG A 173 5.87 -4.11 7.56
C ARG A 173 6.66 -3.20 6.60
N ALA A 174 7.73 -3.71 5.99
CA ALA A 174 8.55 -2.96 5.05
C ALA A 174 7.81 -2.51 3.78
N LEU A 175 6.69 -3.17 3.42
CA LEU A 175 5.87 -2.82 2.26
C LEU A 175 5.00 -1.56 2.50
N ARG A 176 4.87 -1.12 3.75
CA ARG A 176 4.04 0.04 4.06
C ARG A 176 4.62 1.30 3.43
N PRO A 177 3.81 2.10 2.71
CA PRO A 177 4.23 3.42 2.27
C PRO A 177 4.70 4.26 3.46
N ILE A 178 5.75 5.04 3.28
CA ILE A 178 6.25 5.93 4.32
C ILE A 178 5.29 7.11 4.58
N ARG A 179 4.48 7.45 3.55
CA ARG A 179 3.47 8.51 3.64
C ARG A 179 2.27 8.20 2.73
N GLY A 180 1.07 8.33 3.30
CA GLY A 180 -0.18 8.42 2.55
C GLY A 180 -0.53 9.88 2.30
N ILE A 181 -0.78 10.26 1.05
CA ILE A 181 -1.17 11.64 0.65
C ILE A 181 -2.63 11.61 0.26
N ILE A 182 -3.47 11.99 1.20
CA ILE A 182 -4.93 11.92 1.08
C ILE A 182 -5.46 13.25 0.59
N ASP A 183 -5.71 13.34 -0.70
CA ASP A 183 -6.27 14.51 -1.37
C ASP A 183 -7.73 14.25 -1.74
N PRO A 184 -8.71 14.87 -1.07
CA PRO A 184 -10.12 14.67 -1.38
C PRO A 184 -10.49 15.00 -2.84
N ASP A 185 -9.74 15.89 -3.48
CA ASP A 185 -10.00 16.26 -4.88
C ASP A 185 -9.78 15.08 -5.84
N ASN A 186 -8.93 14.12 -5.48
CA ASN A 186 -8.66 12.94 -6.29
C ASN A 186 -9.85 11.97 -6.39
N THR A 187 -10.86 12.11 -5.54
CA THR A 187 -12.06 11.25 -5.56
C THR A 187 -13.23 11.85 -6.31
N ARG A 188 -13.15 13.10 -6.79
CA ARG A 188 -14.28 13.84 -7.42
C ARG A 188 -14.82 13.17 -8.68
N THR A 189 -13.98 12.48 -9.43
CA THR A 189 -14.35 11.81 -10.69
C THR A 189 -14.54 10.31 -10.51
N LEU A 190 -14.63 9.83 -9.28
CA LEU A 190 -14.78 8.40 -8.97
C LEU A 190 -16.13 7.89 -9.54
N PRO A 191 -16.12 6.81 -10.35
CA PRO A 191 -17.36 6.23 -10.86
C PRO A 191 -18.29 5.79 -9.72
N LYS A 192 -19.59 6.01 -9.85
CA LYS A 192 -20.59 5.75 -8.80
C LYS A 192 -20.50 4.32 -8.23
N MET A 193 -20.30 3.32 -9.11
CA MET A 193 -20.17 1.93 -8.67
C MET A 193 -18.92 1.74 -7.82
N VAL A 194 -17.79 2.33 -8.22
CA VAL A 194 -16.54 2.25 -7.45
C VAL A 194 -16.70 2.96 -6.11
N ALA A 195 -17.35 4.11 -6.07
CA ALA A 195 -17.65 4.83 -4.81
C ALA A 195 -18.51 3.98 -3.87
N ALA A 196 -19.54 3.30 -4.39
CA ALA A 196 -20.40 2.43 -3.60
C ALA A 196 -19.62 1.21 -3.05
N CYS A 197 -18.85 0.53 -3.91
CA CYS A 197 -18.05 -0.62 -3.50
C CYS A 197 -17.01 -0.26 -2.44
N THR A 198 -16.29 0.84 -2.63
CA THR A 198 -15.26 1.28 -1.67
C THR A 198 -15.86 1.79 -0.36
N GLY A 199 -17.06 2.40 -0.40
CA GLY A 199 -17.79 2.77 0.80
C GLY A 199 -18.24 1.54 1.61
N LEU A 200 -18.71 0.48 0.94
CA LEU A 200 -19.03 -0.80 1.60
C LEU A 200 -17.78 -1.48 2.17
N ASP A 201 -16.65 -1.37 1.47
CA ASP A 201 -15.36 -1.88 1.94
C ASP A 201 -14.92 -1.17 3.24
N GLN A 202 -15.07 0.16 3.33
CA GLN A 202 -14.86 0.90 4.59
C GLN A 202 -15.75 0.41 5.72
N LEU A 203 -17.05 0.22 5.45
CA LEU A 203 -17.99 -0.29 6.44
C LEU A 203 -17.57 -1.69 6.92
N THR A 204 -17.14 -2.55 6.01
CA THR A 204 -16.65 -3.90 6.34
C THR A 204 -15.42 -3.82 7.25
N HIS A 205 -14.43 -2.99 6.93
CA HIS A 205 -13.25 -2.78 7.78
C HIS A 205 -13.62 -2.25 9.17
N ALA A 206 -14.57 -1.33 9.27
CA ALA A 206 -15.04 -0.83 10.57
C ALA A 206 -15.70 -1.94 11.39
N LEU A 207 -16.58 -2.75 10.79
CA LEU A 207 -17.23 -3.89 11.44
C LEU A 207 -16.20 -4.95 11.87
N GLU A 208 -15.24 -5.29 11.02
CA GLU A 208 -14.16 -6.22 11.36
C GLU A 208 -13.31 -5.71 12.54
N ALA A 209 -12.99 -4.42 12.57
CA ALA A 209 -12.26 -3.82 13.68
C ALA A 209 -13.05 -3.87 14.99
N LEU A 210 -14.38 -3.67 14.95
CA LEU A 210 -15.26 -3.74 16.12
C LEU A 210 -15.43 -5.17 16.63
N THR A 211 -15.50 -6.15 15.73
CA THR A 211 -15.74 -7.56 16.06
C THR A 211 -14.45 -8.35 16.28
N ALA A 212 -13.29 -7.77 16.00
CA ALA A 212 -12.02 -8.43 16.21
C ALA A 212 -11.79 -8.79 17.68
N LEU A 213 -11.23 -10.00 17.93
CA LEU A 213 -10.89 -10.41 19.29
C LEU A 213 -9.95 -9.39 19.95
N PRO A 214 -10.30 -8.83 21.11
CA PRO A 214 -9.48 -7.85 21.81
C PRO A 214 -8.05 -8.36 22.07
N TYR A 215 -7.05 -7.48 21.95
CA TYR A 215 -5.65 -7.85 22.10
C TYR A 215 -5.35 -8.60 23.41
N HIS A 216 -5.98 -8.18 24.52
CA HIS A 216 -5.79 -8.78 25.84
C HIS A 216 -6.44 -10.17 26.02
N GLN A 217 -7.20 -10.64 25.04
CA GLN A 217 -7.76 -12.00 25.00
C GLN A 217 -6.97 -12.92 24.07
N ARG A 218 -5.93 -12.42 23.43
CA ARG A 218 -5.05 -13.20 22.56
C ARG A 218 -3.87 -13.78 23.33
N PRO A 219 -3.27 -14.90 22.86
CA PRO A 219 -2.03 -15.40 23.42
C PRO A 219 -0.92 -14.38 23.32
N ALA A 220 -0.19 -14.17 24.40
CA ALA A 220 1.03 -13.38 24.37
C ALA A 220 2.10 -14.10 23.51
N PRO A 221 2.88 -13.37 22.70
CA PRO A 221 4.01 -13.95 22.00
C PRO A 221 5.11 -14.36 22.99
N ASP A 222 5.93 -15.36 22.60
CA ASP A 222 7.05 -15.82 23.43
C ASP A 222 8.06 -14.71 23.71
N ARG A 223 8.19 -13.76 22.81
CA ARG A 223 9.09 -12.61 22.91
C ARG A 223 8.37 -11.34 22.52
N PRO A 224 8.56 -10.20 23.21
CA PRO A 224 7.93 -8.91 22.86
C PRO A 224 8.18 -8.46 21.42
N GLN A 225 9.34 -8.78 20.85
CA GLN A 225 9.69 -8.43 19.47
C GLN A 225 8.84 -9.15 18.42
N LEU A 226 8.22 -10.27 18.79
CA LEU A 226 7.31 -11.04 17.92
C LEU A 226 5.87 -10.53 17.98
N ARG A 227 5.58 -9.47 18.78
CA ARG A 227 4.25 -8.90 18.85
C ARG A 227 3.87 -8.29 17.51
N PRO A 228 2.77 -8.73 16.90
CA PRO A 228 2.30 -8.14 15.65
C PRO A 228 1.88 -6.68 15.84
N ALA A 229 2.02 -5.88 14.79
CA ALA A 229 1.68 -4.46 14.81
C ALA A 229 0.16 -4.23 15.03
N TYR A 230 -0.68 -5.14 14.55
CA TYR A 230 -2.14 -5.11 14.74
C TYR A 230 -2.62 -6.45 15.26
N GLN A 231 -3.00 -6.49 16.52
CA GLN A 231 -3.22 -7.72 17.26
C GLN A 231 -4.67 -7.84 17.78
N GLY A 232 -5.63 -7.43 17.00
CA GLY A 232 -7.03 -7.43 17.39
C GLY A 232 -7.52 -6.05 17.84
N ALA A 233 -8.71 -5.98 18.37
CA ALA A 233 -9.30 -4.73 18.82
C ALA A 233 -8.49 -4.11 19.97
N ASN A 234 -8.30 -2.82 19.91
CA ASN A 234 -7.67 -2.00 20.94
C ASN A 234 -8.48 -0.69 21.11
N PRO A 235 -8.28 0.08 22.20
CA PRO A 235 -9.10 1.26 22.47
C PRO A 235 -9.12 2.27 21.33
N ILE A 236 -8.03 2.44 20.59
CA ILE A 236 -7.95 3.43 19.52
C ILE A 236 -8.69 2.93 18.28
N SER A 237 -8.45 1.68 17.84
CA SER A 237 -9.15 1.10 16.71
C SER A 237 -10.67 1.00 16.96
N HIS A 238 -11.08 0.71 18.20
CA HIS A 238 -12.48 0.67 18.59
C HIS A 238 -13.15 2.04 18.47
N VAL A 239 -12.52 3.09 18.96
CA VAL A 239 -13.05 4.47 18.85
C VAL A 239 -13.17 4.88 17.37
N TRP A 240 -12.13 4.65 16.57
CA TRP A 240 -12.19 5.00 15.15
C TRP A 240 -13.27 4.21 14.39
N ALA A 241 -13.33 2.91 14.60
CA ALA A 241 -14.34 2.06 13.95
C ALA A 241 -15.78 2.40 14.35
N SER A 242 -16.00 2.89 15.59
CA SER A 242 -17.33 3.30 16.06
C SER A 242 -17.79 4.65 15.49
N GLN A 243 -16.90 5.41 14.86
CA GLN A 243 -17.19 6.70 14.23
C GLN A 243 -17.30 6.58 12.69
N ALA A 244 -16.87 5.48 12.11
CA ALA A 244 -16.97 5.19 10.68
C ALA A 244 -18.36 4.71 10.29
#